data_830ca136619d29f3e6228ef0a5743f26
#
_entry.id   830ca136619d29f3e6228ef0a5743f26
#
_cell.length_a   1.000
_cell.length_b   1.000
_cell.length_c   1.000
_cell.angle_alpha   90.00
_cell.angle_beta   90.00
_cell.angle_gamma   90.00
#
_symmetry.space_group_name_H-M   'P 1'
#
loop_
_entity.id
_entity.type
_entity.pdbx_description
1 polymer ?
#
loop_
_entity_poly.entity_id
_entity_poly.type
_entity_poly.pdbx_seq_one_letter_code
_entity_poly.pdbx_strand_id
1 'polypeptide(L)'
;KVTTLYDAQNNLINYLLISLDRTEATEAYNQIQEFKDFFTLVGDYAQVGYAHFNALTRNGYGLDSWYKNVGEEIGTPLSQIIGVHSHFHPEDRVLMLTFLSDVIAGKRTHLRNDMRIRRADGHYTWTRVNVLVRDYRPREGMIEMICINYDITELKETEAKLIKAKDKAEESDRLKSAFLANMSHEIRTPLNAIVGFSNLLAYAQEESERAQYIGIVEENNELLLQLISDILDLSKIEAGTFEFVYDRVDVRQLCEDVVTSLRVKVPAGVDLCIVPNLPECWVYSDKNRLRQVISNFVNNAFKFTTSGEIAVGYTLRDGEVEISVTDTGVGIEEEKQKQIFDRFVKLNSFAHGTGLGLSICKSIVEQVGGRIGVNSEPGKGSRFWFTHSLGR
;
A
#
# COMPACT_ATOMS: atom_id res chain seq x y z
N LYS A 1 -2.03 47.22 60.52
CA LYS A 1 -2.11 48.67 60.42
C LYS A 1 -2.01 49.22 61.83
N VAL A 2 -1.11 50.17 62.08
CA VAL A 2 -0.99 50.90 63.33
C VAL A 2 -1.70 52.26 63.17
N THR A 3 -2.60 52.56 64.07
CA THR A 3 -3.31 53.85 64.09
C THR A 3 -3.05 54.48 65.45
N THR A 4 -2.65 55.74 65.49
CA THR A 4 -2.44 56.52 66.70
C THR A 4 -3.79 57.14 67.15
N LEU A 5 -4.05 57.03 68.42
CA LEU A 5 -5.22 57.61 69.06
C LEU A 5 -4.77 58.83 69.92
N TYR A 6 -5.48 59.95 69.73
CA TYR A 6 -5.21 61.25 70.40
C TYR A 6 -6.40 61.65 71.23
N ASP A 7 -6.13 62.39 72.31
CA ASP A 7 -7.21 63.05 73.10
C ASP A 7 -7.75 64.34 72.47
N ALA A 8 -8.74 64.95 73.09
CA ALA A 8 -9.32 66.18 72.61
C ALA A 8 -8.35 67.39 72.63
N GLN A 9 -7.22 67.28 73.32
CA GLN A 9 -6.12 68.25 73.38
C GLN A 9 -4.94 67.86 72.46
N ASN A 10 -5.13 66.85 71.55
CA ASN A 10 -4.16 66.38 70.60
C ASN A 10 -2.91 65.70 71.23
N ASN A 11 -3.02 65.17 72.46
CA ASN A 11 -1.98 64.34 73.03
C ASN A 11 -2.18 62.92 72.68
N LEU A 12 -1.08 62.15 72.41
CA LEU A 12 -1.10 60.74 72.07
C LEU A 12 -1.57 59.92 73.29
N ILE A 13 -2.72 59.22 73.13
CA ILE A 13 -3.26 58.39 74.22
C ILE A 13 -2.73 56.98 74.12
N ASN A 14 -2.77 56.38 72.88
CA ASN A 14 -2.45 55.04 72.68
C ASN A 14 -2.21 54.69 71.19
N TYR A 15 -1.78 53.48 70.93
CA TYR A 15 -1.68 52.89 69.58
C TYR A 15 -2.70 51.79 69.44
N LEU A 16 -3.53 51.85 68.40
CA LEU A 16 -4.37 50.72 67.98
C LEU A 16 -3.63 49.88 66.94
N LEU A 17 -3.24 48.67 67.34
CA LEU A 17 -2.65 47.70 66.42
C LEU A 17 -3.76 46.78 65.89
N ILE A 18 -4.11 46.93 64.63
CA ILE A 18 -5.01 46.00 63.95
C ILE A 18 -4.13 45.03 63.16
N SER A 19 -3.98 43.78 63.61
CA SER A 19 -3.42 42.70 62.85
C SER A 19 -4.54 41.90 62.20
N LEU A 20 -4.47 41.72 60.89
CA LEU A 20 -5.33 40.82 60.17
C LEU A 20 -4.55 39.50 59.97
N ASP A 21 -5.08 38.41 60.48
CA ASP A 21 -4.58 37.10 60.12
C ASP A 21 -4.98 36.82 58.67
N ARG A 22 -3.96 36.59 57.86
CA ARG A 22 -4.11 36.26 56.43
C ARG A 22 -3.63 34.87 56.10
N THR A 23 -3.33 34.06 57.10
CA THR A 23 -2.71 32.73 56.92
C THR A 23 -3.56 31.87 56.01
N GLU A 24 -4.86 31.72 56.30
CA GLU A 24 -5.77 30.91 55.47
C GLU A 24 -5.89 31.45 54.03
N ALA A 25 -5.99 32.80 53.88
CA ALA A 25 -6.06 33.40 52.55
C ALA A 25 -4.75 33.22 51.76
N THR A 26 -3.61 33.28 52.43
CA THR A 26 -2.30 33.07 51.81
C THR A 26 -2.09 31.60 51.43
N GLU A 27 -2.46 30.68 52.32
CA GLU A 27 -2.42 29.23 52.02
C GLU A 27 -3.32 28.85 50.88
N ALA A 28 -4.58 29.37 50.85
CA ALA A 28 -5.48 29.14 49.75
C ALA A 28 -4.94 29.72 48.42
N TYR A 29 -4.34 30.92 48.47
CA TYR A 29 -3.69 31.50 47.30
C TYR A 29 -2.53 30.68 46.78
N ASN A 30 -1.66 30.18 47.68
CA ASN A 30 -0.54 29.34 47.31
C ASN A 30 -0.98 28.01 46.70
N GLN A 31 -2.03 27.38 47.27
CA GLN A 31 -2.60 26.15 46.72
C GLN A 31 -3.17 26.35 45.32
N ILE A 32 -3.86 27.49 45.09
CA ILE A 32 -4.39 27.86 43.76
C ILE A 32 -3.22 28.04 42.79
N GLN A 33 -2.13 28.68 43.23
CA GLN A 33 -0.98 28.93 42.37
C GLN A 33 -0.26 27.63 42.02
N GLU A 34 -0.03 26.75 42.99
CA GLU A 34 0.56 25.40 42.75
C GLU A 34 -0.30 24.58 41.78
N PHE A 35 -1.63 24.65 41.94
CA PHE A 35 -2.55 23.96 41.06
C PHE A 35 -2.47 24.49 39.63
N LYS A 36 -2.40 25.83 39.49
CA LYS A 36 -2.23 26.49 38.19
C LYS A 36 -0.91 26.09 37.50
N ASP A 37 0.18 26.11 38.26
CA ASP A 37 1.51 25.75 37.75
C ASP A 37 1.56 24.27 37.34
N PHE A 38 0.95 23.38 38.14
CA PHE A 38 0.79 21.97 37.80
C PHE A 38 0.00 21.77 36.49
N PHE A 39 -1.15 22.45 36.32
CA PHE A 39 -1.94 22.34 35.10
C PHE A 39 -1.23 22.92 33.87
N THR A 40 -0.45 23.99 34.06
CA THR A 40 0.37 24.56 32.98
C THR A 40 1.46 23.55 32.57
N LEU A 41 2.15 22.95 33.55
CA LEU A 41 3.17 21.94 33.30
C LEU A 41 2.60 20.71 32.57
N VAL A 42 1.48 20.18 33.04
CA VAL A 42 0.79 19.06 32.40
C VAL A 42 0.34 19.44 30.97
N GLY A 43 -0.18 20.64 30.79
CA GLY A 43 -0.58 21.15 29.49
C GLY A 43 0.57 21.22 28.49
N ASP A 44 1.72 21.69 28.93
CA ASP A 44 2.91 21.82 28.08
C ASP A 44 3.58 20.46 27.76
N TYR A 45 3.71 19.58 28.75
CA TYR A 45 4.35 18.27 28.56
C TYR A 45 3.43 17.26 27.83
N ALA A 46 2.15 17.20 28.21
CA ALA A 46 1.20 16.29 27.61
C ALA A 46 0.47 16.88 26.38
N GLN A 47 0.76 18.14 26.04
CA GLN A 47 0.10 18.90 24.98
C GLN A 47 -1.43 18.92 25.14
N VAL A 48 -1.90 18.86 26.38
CA VAL A 48 -3.32 18.89 26.72
C VAL A 48 -3.74 20.34 26.97
N GLY A 49 -4.65 20.83 26.17
CA GLY A 49 -5.26 22.14 26.31
C GLY A 49 -6.50 22.10 27.19
N TYR A 50 -6.69 23.13 27.98
CA TYR A 50 -7.88 23.34 28.82
C TYR A 50 -8.47 24.73 28.58
N ALA A 51 -9.78 24.80 28.39
CA ALA A 51 -10.52 26.05 28.41
C ALA A 51 -11.81 25.92 29.24
N HIS A 52 -12.18 27.01 29.91
CA HIS A 52 -13.43 27.16 30.63
C HIS A 52 -14.14 28.41 30.15
N PHE A 53 -15.38 28.27 29.74
CA PHE A 53 -16.16 29.41 29.17
C PHE A 53 -17.66 29.22 29.32
N ASN A 54 -18.37 30.36 29.30
CA ASN A 54 -19.82 30.38 29.26
C ASN A 54 -20.32 30.32 27.81
N ALA A 55 -21.16 29.35 27.46
CA ALA A 55 -21.68 29.15 26.12
C ALA A 55 -22.52 30.29 25.56
N LEU A 56 -23.20 31.05 26.42
CA LEU A 56 -24.09 32.17 26.02
C LEU A 56 -23.28 33.43 25.75
N THR A 57 -22.43 33.83 26.70
CA THR A 57 -21.62 35.06 26.59
C THR A 57 -20.33 34.84 25.81
N ARG A 58 -19.90 33.56 25.66
CA ARG A 58 -18.62 33.12 25.04
C ARG A 58 -17.38 33.67 25.78
N ASN A 59 -17.57 34.20 27.00
CA ASN A 59 -16.49 34.65 27.84
C ASN A 59 -15.93 33.50 28.67
N GLY A 60 -14.63 33.58 28.96
CA GLY A 60 -13.92 32.58 29.73
C GLY A 60 -12.40 32.71 29.59
N TYR A 61 -11.69 31.64 29.87
CA TYR A 61 -10.25 31.60 29.74
C TYR A 61 -9.80 30.24 29.19
N GLY A 62 -8.65 30.21 28.51
CA GLY A 62 -7.97 29.02 28.06
C GLY A 62 -6.51 29.07 28.48
N LEU A 63 -5.89 27.87 28.66
CA LEU A 63 -4.44 27.74 28.78
C LEU A 63 -3.77 27.88 27.41
N ASP A 64 -2.51 28.23 27.39
CA ASP A 64 -1.72 28.43 26.16
C ASP A 64 -1.75 27.20 25.23
N SER A 65 -1.67 26.00 25.82
CA SER A 65 -1.80 24.74 25.10
C SER A 65 -3.15 24.57 24.39
N TRP A 66 -4.24 25.10 24.97
CA TRP A 66 -5.56 25.05 24.32
C TRP A 66 -5.59 25.87 23.03
N TYR A 67 -5.06 27.12 23.07
CA TYR A 67 -4.98 27.97 21.89
C TYR A 67 -4.12 27.33 20.79
N LYS A 68 -2.95 26.79 21.16
CA LYS A 68 -2.07 26.08 20.22
C LYS A 68 -2.79 24.91 19.54
N ASN A 69 -3.54 24.12 20.30
CA ASN A 69 -4.22 22.93 19.78
C ASN A 69 -5.40 23.26 18.85
N VAL A 70 -6.04 24.43 19.01
CA VAL A 70 -7.11 24.88 18.10
C VAL A 70 -6.60 25.80 16.98
N GLY A 71 -5.29 26.05 16.92
CA GLY A 71 -4.66 26.85 15.85
C GLY A 71 -4.84 28.36 16.01
N GLU A 72 -5.13 28.84 17.22
CA GLU A 72 -5.39 30.27 17.51
C GLU A 72 -4.19 30.92 18.22
N GLU A 73 -4.07 32.24 18.12
CA GLU A 73 -3.06 33.00 18.87
C GLU A 73 -3.38 33.02 20.37
N ILE A 74 -2.34 32.84 21.19
CA ILE A 74 -2.47 32.85 22.64
C ILE A 74 -3.02 34.21 23.11
N GLY A 75 -4.10 34.17 23.93
CA GLY A 75 -4.73 35.35 24.46
C GLY A 75 -5.84 35.94 23.58
N THR A 76 -6.11 35.37 22.41
CA THR A 76 -7.30 35.77 21.63
C THR A 76 -8.57 35.60 22.47
N PRO A 77 -9.44 36.62 22.54
CA PRO A 77 -10.68 36.52 23.31
C PRO A 77 -11.52 35.32 22.88
N LEU A 78 -11.94 34.50 23.82
CA LEU A 78 -12.71 33.28 23.51
C LEU A 78 -14.01 33.58 22.77
N SER A 79 -14.58 34.78 22.94
CA SER A 79 -15.77 35.24 22.20
C SER A 79 -15.54 35.35 20.69
N GLN A 80 -14.28 35.46 20.24
CA GLN A 80 -13.93 35.50 18.83
C GLN A 80 -13.69 34.09 18.27
N ILE A 81 -13.43 33.11 19.12
CA ILE A 81 -13.13 31.71 18.77
C ILE A 81 -14.40 30.87 18.88
N ILE A 82 -15.04 30.89 20.06
CA ILE A 82 -16.22 30.08 20.36
C ILE A 82 -17.39 30.50 19.50
N GLY A 83 -17.94 29.52 18.73
CA GLY A 83 -19.03 29.79 17.78
C GLY A 83 -18.56 30.34 16.42
N VAL A 84 -17.27 30.58 16.24
CA VAL A 84 -16.65 30.92 14.95
C VAL A 84 -15.89 29.76 14.38
N HIS A 85 -14.94 29.22 15.15
CA HIS A 85 -14.14 28.04 14.82
C HIS A 85 -13.53 28.10 13.41
N SER A 86 -12.83 29.21 13.12
CA SER A 86 -12.32 29.56 11.76
C SER A 86 -11.27 28.57 11.24
N HIS A 87 -10.50 27.97 12.14
CA HIS A 87 -9.44 27.02 11.78
C HIS A 87 -9.91 25.57 11.65
N PHE A 88 -11.15 25.28 12.03
CA PHE A 88 -11.71 23.93 11.87
C PHE A 88 -12.00 23.62 10.41
N HIS A 89 -11.81 22.38 10.02
CA HIS A 89 -12.27 21.89 8.72
C HIS A 89 -13.78 22.17 8.56
N PRO A 90 -14.28 22.55 7.38
CA PRO A 90 -15.68 22.94 7.19
C PRO A 90 -16.72 21.98 7.77
N GLU A 91 -16.54 20.68 7.58
CA GLU A 91 -17.44 19.66 8.13
C GLU A 91 -17.41 19.62 9.67
N ASP A 92 -16.21 19.69 10.27
CA ASP A 92 -16.02 19.63 11.71
C ASP A 92 -16.52 20.89 12.38
N ARG A 93 -16.42 22.04 11.69
CA ARG A 93 -16.99 23.31 12.09
C ARG A 93 -18.52 23.24 12.23
N VAL A 94 -19.20 22.64 11.26
CA VAL A 94 -20.66 22.44 11.31
C VAL A 94 -21.04 21.62 12.54
N LEU A 95 -20.29 20.57 12.84
CA LEU A 95 -20.52 19.71 14.00
C LEU A 95 -20.37 20.49 15.32
N MET A 96 -19.34 21.34 15.45
CA MET A 96 -19.15 22.19 16.65
C MET A 96 -20.24 23.22 16.81
N LEU A 97 -20.67 23.88 15.73
CA LEU A 97 -21.77 24.88 15.79
C LEU A 97 -23.09 24.20 16.14
N THR A 98 -23.38 23.03 15.59
CA THR A 98 -24.56 22.24 15.93
C THR A 98 -24.54 21.84 17.39
N PHE A 99 -23.39 21.35 17.89
CA PHE A 99 -23.25 20.97 19.29
C PHE A 99 -23.50 22.16 20.22
N LEU A 100 -22.94 23.36 19.93
CA LEU A 100 -23.16 24.56 20.73
C LEU A 100 -24.64 24.96 20.77
N SER A 101 -25.33 24.88 19.64
CA SER A 101 -26.79 25.11 19.55
C SER A 101 -27.58 24.11 20.39
N ASP A 102 -27.22 22.82 20.33
CA ASP A 102 -27.85 21.74 21.10
C ASP A 102 -27.64 21.93 22.62
N VAL A 103 -26.45 22.38 23.04
CA VAL A 103 -26.17 22.70 24.45
C VAL A 103 -27.05 23.85 24.92
N ILE A 104 -27.12 24.92 24.15
CA ILE A 104 -27.96 26.10 24.51
C ILE A 104 -29.43 25.69 24.63
N ALA A 105 -29.88 24.76 23.78
CA ALA A 105 -31.25 24.22 23.81
C ALA A 105 -31.45 23.13 24.87
N GLY A 106 -30.42 22.77 25.67
CA GLY A 106 -30.49 21.71 26.70
C GLY A 106 -30.58 20.29 26.18
N LYS A 107 -30.27 20.07 24.90
CA LYS A 107 -30.36 18.73 24.25
C LYS A 107 -29.11 17.90 24.46
N ARG A 108 -27.97 18.54 24.68
CA ARG A 108 -26.66 17.85 24.86
C ARG A 108 -25.89 18.47 26.02
N THR A 109 -25.11 17.63 26.69
CA THR A 109 -24.25 18.03 27.81
C THR A 109 -22.77 17.74 27.58
N HIS A 110 -22.43 16.97 26.55
CA HIS A 110 -21.04 16.63 26.26
C HIS A 110 -20.83 16.37 24.77
N LEU A 111 -19.59 16.56 24.33
CA LEU A 111 -19.06 16.21 23.01
C LEU A 111 -17.68 15.58 23.20
N ARG A 112 -17.41 14.49 22.47
CA ARG A 112 -16.07 13.94 22.27
C ARG A 112 -15.92 13.61 20.81
N ASN A 113 -15.05 14.34 20.11
CA ASN A 113 -14.83 14.12 18.69
C ASN A 113 -13.40 14.45 18.26
N ASP A 114 -12.93 13.78 17.21
CA ASP A 114 -11.68 14.10 16.55
C ASP A 114 -11.95 15.13 15.47
N MET A 115 -11.24 16.25 15.51
CA MET A 115 -11.45 17.42 14.65
C MET A 115 -10.18 17.73 13.86
N ARG A 116 -10.35 18.17 12.62
CA ARG A 116 -9.25 18.63 11.77
C ARG A 116 -9.07 20.14 11.94
N ILE A 117 -7.88 20.54 12.37
CA ILE A 117 -7.51 21.93 12.61
C ILE A 117 -6.48 22.36 11.57
N ARG A 118 -6.77 23.45 10.86
CA ARG A 118 -5.88 24.03 9.86
C ARG A 118 -4.79 24.86 10.54
N ARG A 119 -3.54 24.55 10.25
CA ARG A 119 -2.36 25.28 10.72
C ARG A 119 -2.01 26.44 9.79
N ALA A 120 -1.09 27.29 10.23
CA ALA A 120 -0.68 28.50 9.50
C ALA A 120 -0.11 28.22 8.10
N ASP A 121 0.50 27.05 7.89
CA ASP A 121 1.01 26.56 6.60
C ASP A 121 -0.06 25.96 5.69
N GLY A 122 -1.32 25.91 6.16
CA GLY A 122 -2.47 25.42 5.40
C GLY A 122 -2.77 23.93 5.53
N HIS A 123 -1.87 23.12 6.12
CA HIS A 123 -2.18 21.71 6.35
C HIS A 123 -3.11 21.50 7.56
N TYR A 124 -3.75 20.32 7.62
CA TYR A 124 -4.62 19.94 8.72
C TYR A 124 -3.91 19.00 9.69
N THR A 125 -4.06 19.28 10.99
CA THR A 125 -3.69 18.38 12.08
C THR A 125 -4.95 17.86 12.76
N TRP A 126 -4.82 16.73 13.46
CA TRP A 126 -5.93 16.14 14.20
C TRP A 126 -5.88 16.51 15.66
N THR A 127 -6.97 17.09 16.15
CA THR A 127 -7.12 17.43 17.57
C THR A 127 -8.36 16.73 18.12
N ARG A 128 -8.21 15.99 19.22
CA ARG A 128 -9.36 15.46 19.95
C ARG A 128 -9.91 16.54 20.86
N VAL A 129 -11.19 16.83 20.70
CA VAL A 129 -11.92 17.84 21.44
C VAL A 129 -12.95 17.16 22.32
N ASN A 130 -12.84 17.39 23.64
CA ASN A 130 -13.81 16.93 24.63
C ASN A 130 -14.42 18.17 25.30
N VAL A 131 -15.72 18.31 25.22
CA VAL A 131 -16.45 19.41 25.84
C VAL A 131 -17.48 18.83 26.78
N LEU A 132 -17.58 19.44 27.97
CA LEU A 132 -18.53 19.05 29.00
C LEU A 132 -19.25 20.29 29.55
N VAL A 133 -20.56 20.26 29.66
CA VAL A 133 -21.35 21.25 30.40
C VAL A 133 -21.21 20.99 31.89
N ARG A 134 -20.63 21.94 32.62
CA ARG A 134 -20.41 21.88 34.07
C ARG A 134 -21.61 22.41 34.87
N ASP A 135 -22.20 23.51 34.39
CA ASP A 135 -23.35 24.14 35.03
C ASP A 135 -24.33 24.62 33.96
N TYR A 136 -25.62 24.34 34.16
CA TYR A 136 -26.66 24.67 33.18
C TYR A 136 -27.80 25.40 33.85
N ARG A 137 -27.74 26.76 33.85
CA ARG A 137 -28.74 27.67 34.35
C ARG A 137 -29.05 28.76 33.33
N PRO A 138 -29.70 28.46 32.20
CA PRO A 138 -29.88 29.39 31.09
C PRO A 138 -30.72 30.61 31.45
N ARG A 139 -31.65 30.50 32.41
CA ARG A 139 -32.45 31.63 32.90
C ARG A 139 -31.62 32.66 33.65
N GLU A 140 -30.50 32.25 34.21
CA GLU A 140 -29.55 33.13 34.93
C GLU A 140 -28.40 33.57 34.00
N GLY A 141 -28.46 33.26 32.70
CA GLY A 141 -27.40 33.56 31.73
C GLY A 141 -26.14 32.70 31.90
N MET A 142 -26.28 31.55 32.57
CA MET A 142 -25.14 30.70 32.93
C MET A 142 -25.26 29.32 32.27
N ILE A 143 -24.35 29.03 31.33
CA ILE A 143 -24.10 27.71 30.78
C ILE A 143 -22.57 27.51 30.73
N GLU A 144 -22.01 27.01 31.83
CA GLU A 144 -20.56 26.83 31.97
C GLU A 144 -20.07 25.55 31.34
N MET A 145 -19.06 25.67 30.51
CA MET A 145 -18.48 24.58 29.77
C MET A 145 -16.97 24.45 30.02
N ILE A 146 -16.50 23.21 30.08
CA ILE A 146 -15.09 22.88 30.08
C ILE A 146 -14.77 22.19 28.77
N CYS A 147 -13.70 22.64 28.10
CA CYS A 147 -13.14 22.03 26.91
C CYS A 147 -11.73 21.52 27.21
N ILE A 148 -11.50 20.25 26.96
CA ILE A 148 -10.18 19.64 26.97
C ILE A 148 -9.88 19.20 25.53
N ASN A 149 -8.72 19.62 25.02
CA ASN A 149 -8.27 19.25 23.70
C ASN A 149 -6.81 18.76 23.72
N TYR A 150 -6.43 17.91 22.79
CA TYR A 150 -5.06 17.47 22.60
C TYR A 150 -4.81 17.01 21.18
N ASP A 151 -3.58 17.20 20.72
CA ASP A 151 -3.14 16.79 19.39
C ASP A 151 -3.07 15.25 19.31
N ILE A 152 -3.68 14.68 18.30
CA ILE A 152 -3.68 13.23 18.01
C ILE A 152 -3.15 12.94 16.61
N THR A 153 -2.43 13.87 16.02
CA THR A 153 -1.94 13.75 14.62
C THR A 153 -1.02 12.53 14.47
N GLU A 154 -0.04 12.39 15.37
CA GLU A 154 0.87 11.24 15.37
C GLU A 154 0.12 9.90 15.55
N LEU A 155 -0.90 9.89 16.40
CA LEU A 155 -1.75 8.71 16.60
C LEU A 155 -2.49 8.36 15.30
N LYS A 156 -3.10 9.33 14.63
CA LYS A 156 -3.82 9.13 13.36
C LYS A 156 -2.90 8.71 12.21
N GLU A 157 -1.71 9.29 12.13
CA GLU A 157 -0.71 8.88 11.14
C GLU A 157 -0.23 7.45 11.37
N THR A 158 0.00 7.08 12.62
CA THR A 158 0.41 5.72 13.00
C THR A 158 -0.70 4.72 12.72
N GLU A 159 -1.94 5.05 13.05
CA GLU A 159 -3.12 4.25 12.73
C GLU A 159 -3.24 4.02 11.20
N ALA A 160 -3.10 5.07 10.41
CA ALA A 160 -3.16 4.99 8.95
C ALA A 160 -2.02 4.13 8.36
N LYS A 161 -0.79 4.27 8.89
CA LYS A 161 0.36 3.42 8.50
C LYS A 161 0.11 1.96 8.84
N LEU A 162 -0.46 1.68 10.02
CA LEU A 162 -0.77 0.32 10.48
C LEU A 162 -1.85 -0.33 9.60
N ILE A 163 -2.93 0.41 9.29
CA ILE A 163 -3.99 -0.07 8.39
C ILE A 163 -3.39 -0.43 7.03
N LYS A 164 -2.60 0.47 6.44
CA LYS A 164 -1.96 0.22 5.15
C LYS A 164 -1.01 -0.98 5.16
N ALA A 165 -0.24 -1.15 6.25
CA ALA A 165 0.64 -2.31 6.41
C ALA A 165 -0.16 -3.60 6.57
N LYS A 166 -1.25 -3.57 7.33
CA LYS A 166 -2.17 -4.71 7.50
C LYS A 166 -2.79 -5.12 6.17
N ASP A 167 -3.38 -4.17 5.42
CA ASP A 167 -4.02 -4.44 4.14
C ASP A 167 -3.03 -5.08 3.15
N LYS A 168 -1.79 -4.57 3.13
CA LYS A 168 -0.72 -5.15 2.31
C LYS A 168 -0.34 -6.56 2.75
N ALA A 169 -0.30 -6.83 4.04
CA ALA A 169 0.00 -8.17 4.58
C ALA A 169 -1.13 -9.16 4.27
N GLU A 170 -2.39 -8.76 4.46
CA GLU A 170 -3.56 -9.59 4.15
C GLU A 170 -3.66 -9.92 2.66
N GLU A 171 -3.39 -8.95 1.78
CA GLU A 171 -3.35 -9.18 0.33
C GLU A 171 -2.21 -10.15 -0.05
N SER A 172 -1.02 -9.97 0.54
CA SER A 172 0.10 -10.91 0.32
C SER A 172 -0.25 -12.34 0.76
N ASP A 173 -0.92 -12.49 1.91
CA ASP A 173 -1.31 -13.79 2.44
C ASP A 173 -2.40 -14.46 1.59
N ARG A 174 -3.36 -13.66 1.10
CA ARG A 174 -4.38 -14.09 0.15
C ARG A 174 -3.77 -14.59 -1.16
N LEU A 175 -2.83 -13.83 -1.73
CA LEU A 175 -2.12 -14.22 -2.95
C LEU A 175 -1.31 -15.49 -2.76
N LYS A 176 -0.62 -15.65 -1.62
CA LYS A 176 0.14 -16.84 -1.26
C LYS A 176 -0.76 -18.06 -1.10
N SER A 177 -1.90 -17.92 -0.47
CA SER A 177 -2.87 -19.00 -0.30
C SER A 177 -3.47 -19.45 -1.64
N ALA A 178 -3.84 -18.51 -2.50
CA ALA A 178 -4.31 -18.79 -3.86
C ALA A 178 -3.21 -19.47 -4.70
N PHE A 179 -1.96 -19.04 -4.55
CA PHE A 179 -0.79 -19.67 -5.18
C PHE A 179 -0.69 -21.15 -4.81
N LEU A 180 -0.70 -21.48 -3.51
CA LEU A 180 -0.57 -22.88 -3.04
C LEU A 180 -1.75 -23.75 -3.50
N ALA A 181 -2.97 -23.20 -3.50
CA ALA A 181 -4.15 -23.92 -3.99
C ALA A 181 -4.03 -24.25 -5.49
N ASN A 182 -3.64 -23.26 -6.31
CA ASN A 182 -3.43 -23.44 -7.74
C ASN A 182 -2.30 -24.42 -8.02
N MET A 183 -1.17 -24.34 -7.29
CA MET A 183 -0.06 -25.30 -7.40
C MET A 183 -0.51 -26.73 -7.16
N SER A 184 -1.28 -26.95 -6.09
CA SER A 184 -1.80 -28.28 -5.76
C SER A 184 -2.65 -28.84 -6.87
N HIS A 185 -3.46 -28.01 -7.52
CA HIS A 185 -4.30 -28.43 -8.65
C HIS A 185 -3.46 -28.74 -9.91
N GLU A 186 -2.52 -27.86 -10.26
CA GLU A 186 -1.66 -28.02 -11.45
C GLU A 186 -0.71 -29.21 -11.33
N ILE A 187 -0.28 -29.60 -10.13
CA ILE A 187 0.49 -30.81 -9.87
C ILE A 187 -0.39 -32.06 -9.95
N ARG A 188 -1.60 -32.01 -9.40
CA ARG A 188 -2.48 -33.18 -9.31
C ARG A 188 -2.92 -33.69 -10.67
N THR A 189 -3.20 -32.81 -11.60
CA THR A 189 -3.71 -33.16 -12.94
C THR A 189 -2.73 -34.03 -13.72
N PRO A 190 -1.47 -33.63 -13.98
CA PRO A 190 -0.50 -34.49 -14.67
C PRO A 190 -0.15 -35.72 -13.86
N LEU A 191 -0.06 -35.63 -12.52
CA LEU A 191 0.22 -36.80 -11.68
C LEU A 191 -0.86 -37.89 -11.83
N ASN A 192 -2.13 -37.50 -11.81
CA ASN A 192 -3.25 -38.42 -12.00
C ASN A 192 -3.22 -39.05 -13.40
N ALA A 193 -2.84 -38.31 -14.45
CA ALA A 193 -2.66 -38.85 -15.79
C ALA A 193 -1.53 -39.86 -15.83
N ILE A 194 -0.37 -39.56 -15.26
CA ILE A 194 0.77 -40.49 -15.18
C ILE A 194 0.34 -41.77 -14.49
N VAL A 195 -0.28 -41.68 -13.30
CA VAL A 195 -0.71 -42.88 -12.54
C VAL A 195 -1.79 -43.67 -13.30
N GLY A 196 -2.79 -42.96 -13.85
CA GLY A 196 -3.88 -43.61 -14.59
C GLY A 196 -3.40 -44.36 -15.83
N PHE A 197 -2.61 -43.74 -16.70
CA PHE A 197 -2.11 -44.37 -17.92
C PHE A 197 -1.02 -45.39 -17.65
N SER A 198 -0.21 -45.25 -16.59
CA SER A 198 0.72 -46.29 -16.14
C SER A 198 -0.02 -47.56 -15.71
N ASN A 199 -1.17 -47.43 -15.04
CA ASN A 199 -2.00 -48.61 -14.70
C ASN A 199 -2.61 -49.25 -15.95
N LEU A 200 -3.06 -48.45 -16.93
CA LEU A 200 -3.62 -48.95 -18.17
C LEU A 200 -2.57 -49.69 -19.04
N LEU A 201 -1.30 -49.27 -18.99
CA LEU A 201 -0.18 -49.98 -19.66
C LEU A 201 -0.08 -51.45 -19.27
N ALA A 202 -0.43 -51.80 -18.04
CA ALA A 202 -0.40 -53.21 -17.57
C ALA A 202 -1.44 -54.10 -18.27
N TYR A 203 -2.49 -53.52 -18.82
CA TYR A 203 -3.60 -54.20 -19.48
C TYR A 203 -3.65 -54.04 -20.99
N ALA A 204 -2.83 -53.16 -21.55
CA ALA A 204 -2.77 -52.89 -22.99
C ALA A 204 -2.28 -54.15 -23.76
N GLN A 205 -3.07 -54.63 -24.70
CA GLN A 205 -2.76 -55.82 -25.50
C GLN A 205 -2.10 -55.45 -26.82
N GLU A 206 -2.44 -54.29 -27.38
CA GLU A 206 -1.90 -53.85 -28.65
C GLU A 206 -0.70 -52.91 -28.48
N GLU A 207 0.30 -53.04 -29.35
CA GLU A 207 1.52 -52.23 -29.38
C GLU A 207 1.19 -50.72 -29.62
N SER A 208 0.17 -50.46 -30.42
CA SER A 208 -0.35 -49.10 -30.69
C SER A 208 -0.90 -48.42 -29.43
N GLU A 209 -1.69 -49.16 -28.62
CA GLU A 209 -2.20 -48.67 -27.34
C GLU A 209 -1.07 -48.40 -26.33
N ARG A 210 -0.09 -49.29 -26.26
CA ARG A 210 1.09 -49.11 -25.41
C ARG A 210 1.84 -47.85 -25.77
N ALA A 211 2.15 -47.68 -27.07
CA ALA A 211 2.84 -46.49 -27.56
C ALA A 211 2.08 -45.20 -27.22
N GLN A 212 0.76 -45.21 -27.36
CA GLN A 212 -0.10 -44.06 -27.02
C GLN A 212 -0.05 -43.76 -25.51
N TYR A 213 -0.19 -44.75 -24.63
CA TYR A 213 -0.16 -44.56 -23.18
C TYR A 213 1.22 -44.10 -22.69
N ILE A 214 2.30 -44.65 -23.27
CA ILE A 214 3.66 -44.19 -22.99
C ILE A 214 3.81 -42.71 -23.34
N GLY A 215 3.38 -42.31 -24.54
CA GLY A 215 3.42 -40.90 -24.96
C GLY A 215 2.70 -39.96 -24.02
N ILE A 216 1.51 -40.36 -23.53
CA ILE A 216 0.76 -39.55 -22.55
C ILE A 216 1.50 -39.46 -21.21
N VAL A 217 2.11 -40.55 -20.74
CA VAL A 217 2.89 -40.56 -19.50
C VAL A 217 4.13 -39.66 -19.63
N GLU A 218 4.86 -39.74 -20.74
CA GLU A 218 6.05 -38.94 -21.03
C GLU A 218 5.70 -37.44 -21.09
N GLU A 219 4.65 -37.09 -21.82
CA GLU A 219 4.18 -35.71 -21.95
C GLU A 219 3.81 -35.08 -20.57
N ASN A 220 3.07 -35.85 -19.75
CA ASN A 220 2.68 -35.36 -18.41
C ASN A 220 3.85 -35.31 -17.44
N ASN A 221 4.86 -36.18 -17.61
CA ASN A 221 6.10 -36.13 -16.82
C ASN A 221 6.93 -34.88 -17.18
N GLU A 222 7.11 -34.56 -18.47
CA GLU A 222 7.77 -33.32 -18.91
C GLU A 222 7.04 -32.09 -18.34
N LEU A 223 5.71 -32.05 -18.39
CA LEU A 223 4.89 -30.98 -17.84
C LEU A 223 5.10 -30.81 -16.32
N LEU A 224 5.15 -31.94 -15.58
CA LEU A 224 5.37 -31.93 -14.13
C LEU A 224 6.76 -31.40 -13.77
N LEU A 225 7.81 -31.86 -14.48
CA LEU A 225 9.18 -31.38 -14.28
C LEU A 225 9.32 -29.90 -14.58
N GLN A 226 8.69 -29.40 -15.65
CA GLN A 226 8.66 -27.97 -15.97
C GLN A 226 7.98 -27.17 -14.86
N LEU A 227 6.86 -27.66 -14.34
CA LEU A 227 6.11 -27.01 -13.27
C LEU A 227 6.93 -26.92 -11.98
N ILE A 228 7.64 -27.99 -11.61
CA ILE A 228 8.55 -28.00 -10.45
C ILE A 228 9.67 -26.97 -10.65
N SER A 229 10.28 -26.94 -11.84
CA SER A 229 11.32 -25.94 -12.17
C SER A 229 10.80 -24.51 -12.07
N ASP A 230 9.61 -24.25 -12.61
CA ASP A 230 8.95 -22.94 -12.55
C ASP A 230 8.70 -22.50 -11.09
N ILE A 231 8.23 -23.41 -10.23
CA ILE A 231 8.01 -23.13 -8.79
C ILE A 231 9.32 -22.81 -8.08
N LEU A 232 10.39 -23.58 -8.35
CA LEU A 232 11.70 -23.34 -7.75
C LEU A 232 12.30 -22.01 -8.20
N ASP A 233 12.20 -21.68 -9.49
CA ASP A 233 12.64 -20.38 -10.01
C ASP A 233 11.87 -19.23 -9.33
N LEU A 234 10.53 -19.33 -9.26
CA LEU A 234 9.71 -18.32 -8.61
C LEU A 234 10.04 -18.17 -7.12
N SER A 235 10.26 -19.28 -6.41
CA SER A 235 10.64 -19.26 -4.99
C SER A 235 11.98 -18.56 -4.77
N LYS A 236 12.97 -18.79 -5.65
CA LYS A 236 14.26 -18.09 -5.61
C LYS A 236 14.13 -16.60 -5.90
N ILE A 237 13.27 -16.23 -6.86
CA ILE A 237 12.97 -14.83 -7.19
C ILE A 237 12.36 -14.11 -5.99
N GLU A 238 11.35 -14.72 -5.34
CA GLU A 238 10.70 -14.14 -4.15
C GLU A 238 11.64 -13.98 -2.94
N ALA A 239 12.53 -14.95 -2.76
CA ALA A 239 13.54 -14.92 -1.71
C ALA A 239 14.71 -13.95 -2.01
N GLY A 240 14.77 -13.36 -3.22
CA GLY A 240 15.92 -12.56 -3.66
C GLY A 240 17.22 -13.33 -3.81
N THR A 241 17.14 -14.67 -3.93
CA THR A 241 18.27 -15.60 -4.05
C THR A 241 18.44 -16.13 -5.47
N PHE A 242 17.78 -15.50 -6.44
CA PHE A 242 17.88 -15.88 -7.84
C PHE A 242 19.19 -15.40 -8.42
N GLU A 243 20.13 -16.32 -8.66
CA GLU A 243 21.47 -16.01 -9.13
C GLU A 243 21.52 -15.93 -10.65
N PHE A 244 22.29 -14.98 -11.16
CA PHE A 244 22.63 -14.80 -12.57
C PHE A 244 24.12 -15.04 -12.80
N VAL A 245 24.43 -15.84 -13.79
CA VAL A 245 25.80 -16.06 -14.24
C VAL A 245 26.03 -15.16 -15.47
N TYR A 246 26.56 -13.98 -15.23
CA TYR A 246 26.78 -12.99 -16.30
C TYR A 246 27.98 -13.34 -17.15
N ASP A 247 27.78 -13.37 -18.46
CA ASP A 247 28.82 -13.55 -19.46
C ASP A 247 28.50 -12.72 -20.74
N ARG A 248 29.43 -12.65 -21.65
CA ARG A 248 29.22 -12.04 -22.96
C ARG A 248 28.40 -12.96 -23.84
N VAL A 249 27.21 -12.54 -24.26
CA VAL A 249 26.25 -13.32 -25.03
C VAL A 249 26.08 -12.73 -26.41
N ASP A 250 26.32 -13.53 -27.45
CA ASP A 250 25.91 -13.23 -28.82
C ASP A 250 24.41 -13.50 -28.98
N VAL A 251 23.63 -12.42 -29.17
CA VAL A 251 22.16 -12.48 -29.27
C VAL A 251 21.72 -13.22 -30.54
N ARG A 252 22.43 -13.06 -31.66
CA ARG A 252 22.14 -13.77 -32.90
C ARG A 252 22.29 -15.26 -32.69
N GLN A 253 23.46 -15.70 -32.22
CA GLN A 253 23.73 -17.12 -31.97
C GLN A 253 22.75 -17.71 -30.96
N LEU A 254 22.37 -16.94 -29.93
CA LEU A 254 21.37 -17.38 -28.96
C LEU A 254 20.00 -17.63 -29.61
N CYS A 255 19.52 -16.75 -30.49
CA CYS A 255 18.28 -16.94 -31.23
C CYS A 255 18.36 -18.17 -32.16
N GLU A 256 19.47 -18.35 -32.86
CA GLU A 256 19.73 -19.51 -33.72
C GLU A 256 19.72 -20.81 -32.92
N ASP A 257 20.40 -20.85 -31.77
CA ASP A 257 20.45 -22.01 -30.86
C ASP A 257 19.02 -22.40 -30.40
N VAL A 258 18.21 -21.41 -30.01
CA VAL A 258 16.82 -21.63 -29.55
C VAL A 258 15.96 -22.19 -30.69
N VAL A 259 15.96 -21.53 -31.84
CA VAL A 259 15.17 -21.99 -33.01
C VAL A 259 15.58 -23.40 -33.43
N THR A 260 16.88 -23.70 -33.49
CA THR A 260 17.39 -25.01 -33.82
C THR A 260 16.94 -26.08 -32.84
N SER A 261 17.00 -25.77 -31.54
CA SER A 261 16.60 -26.74 -30.49
C SER A 261 15.11 -27.04 -30.49
N LEU A 262 14.27 -26.06 -30.91
CA LEU A 262 12.83 -26.21 -30.92
C LEU A 262 12.22 -26.69 -32.23
N ARG A 263 13.01 -26.80 -33.31
CA ARG A 263 12.54 -27.30 -34.62
C ARG A 263 11.86 -28.67 -34.57
N VAL A 264 12.32 -29.55 -33.69
CA VAL A 264 11.74 -30.88 -33.51
C VAL A 264 10.33 -30.87 -32.93
N LYS A 265 9.98 -29.75 -32.20
CA LYS A 265 8.67 -29.57 -31.54
C LYS A 265 7.70 -28.72 -32.35
N VAL A 266 8.04 -28.31 -33.57
CA VAL A 266 7.18 -27.43 -34.40
C VAL A 266 5.91 -28.17 -34.81
N PRO A 267 4.72 -27.62 -34.55
CA PRO A 267 3.47 -28.25 -34.94
C PRO A 267 3.32 -28.34 -36.47
N ALA A 268 2.60 -29.37 -36.95
CA ALA A 268 2.32 -29.51 -38.36
C ALA A 268 1.57 -28.27 -38.91
N GLY A 269 2.04 -27.75 -40.05
CA GLY A 269 1.44 -26.54 -40.65
C GLY A 269 1.93 -25.20 -40.14
N VAL A 270 2.92 -25.21 -39.20
CA VAL A 270 3.59 -24.01 -38.70
C VAL A 270 5.02 -23.97 -39.21
N ASP A 271 5.50 -22.81 -39.61
CA ASP A 271 6.92 -22.58 -39.93
C ASP A 271 7.59 -21.80 -38.79
N LEU A 272 8.79 -22.26 -38.37
CA LEU A 272 9.61 -21.59 -37.35
C LEU A 272 10.86 -21.03 -38.01
N CYS A 273 10.99 -19.72 -38.07
CA CYS A 273 12.08 -19.04 -38.75
C CYS A 273 12.78 -18.00 -37.88
N ILE A 274 13.92 -17.54 -38.33
CA ILE A 274 14.66 -16.39 -37.82
C ILE A 274 14.50 -15.25 -38.78
N VAL A 275 14.25 -14.04 -38.26
CA VAL A 275 14.21 -12.83 -39.07
C VAL A 275 15.55 -12.69 -39.81
N PRO A 276 15.56 -12.54 -41.16
CA PRO A 276 16.78 -12.46 -41.92
C PRO A 276 17.58 -11.18 -41.64
N ASN A 277 18.91 -11.23 -41.90
CA ASN A 277 19.83 -10.09 -41.81
C ASN A 277 19.88 -9.39 -40.44
N LEU A 278 19.79 -10.16 -39.36
CA LEU A 278 19.97 -9.60 -38.02
C LEU A 278 21.37 -9.01 -37.85
N PRO A 279 21.51 -7.79 -37.31
CA PRO A 279 22.83 -7.18 -37.06
C PRO A 279 23.59 -7.94 -35.99
N GLU A 280 24.91 -7.86 -35.97
CA GLU A 280 25.71 -8.37 -34.86
C GLU A 280 25.35 -7.65 -33.56
N CYS A 281 25.07 -8.40 -32.49
CA CYS A 281 24.65 -7.85 -31.22
C CYS A 281 25.18 -8.69 -30.05
N TRP A 282 25.88 -8.04 -29.13
CA TRP A 282 26.41 -8.63 -27.92
C TRP A 282 25.83 -7.93 -26.69
N VAL A 283 25.46 -8.72 -25.67
CA VAL A 283 25.00 -8.21 -24.37
C VAL A 283 25.77 -8.91 -23.25
N TYR A 284 25.87 -8.27 -22.08
CA TYR A 284 26.41 -8.88 -20.88
C TYR A 284 25.29 -9.36 -19.99
N SER A 285 25.02 -10.66 -20.01
CA SER A 285 23.84 -11.25 -19.37
C SER A 285 24.03 -12.75 -19.10
N ASP A 286 23.03 -13.39 -18.49
CA ASP A 286 23.00 -14.85 -18.36
C ASP A 286 22.36 -15.49 -19.60
N LYS A 287 23.18 -16.22 -20.36
CA LYS A 287 22.77 -16.92 -21.60
C LYS A 287 21.60 -17.88 -21.36
N ASN A 288 21.57 -18.60 -20.25
CA ASN A 288 20.52 -19.58 -19.95
C ASN A 288 19.21 -18.90 -19.61
N ARG A 289 19.25 -17.77 -18.90
CA ARG A 289 18.05 -17.02 -18.55
C ARG A 289 17.45 -16.32 -19.77
N LEU A 290 18.27 -15.73 -20.64
CA LEU A 290 17.76 -15.19 -21.90
C LEU A 290 17.18 -16.29 -22.80
N ARG A 291 17.84 -17.46 -22.88
CA ARG A 291 17.32 -18.64 -23.58
C ARG A 291 15.96 -19.07 -23.02
N GLN A 292 15.80 -19.08 -21.70
CA GLN A 292 14.55 -19.43 -21.02
C GLN A 292 13.41 -18.49 -21.43
N VAL A 293 13.65 -17.16 -21.49
CA VAL A 293 12.64 -16.18 -21.94
C VAL A 293 12.24 -16.43 -23.39
N ILE A 294 13.21 -16.56 -24.31
CA ILE A 294 12.94 -16.75 -25.74
C ILE A 294 12.20 -18.08 -25.97
N SER A 295 12.67 -19.15 -25.33
CA SER A 295 12.04 -20.49 -25.46
C SER A 295 10.61 -20.50 -24.93
N ASN A 296 10.33 -19.75 -23.84
CA ASN A 296 8.98 -19.61 -23.31
C ASN A 296 8.05 -18.90 -24.31
N PHE A 297 8.52 -17.82 -24.95
CA PHE A 297 7.75 -17.14 -25.98
C PHE A 297 7.47 -18.04 -27.19
N VAL A 298 8.47 -18.79 -27.68
CA VAL A 298 8.29 -19.73 -28.81
C VAL A 298 7.33 -20.85 -28.43
N ASN A 299 7.46 -21.45 -27.24
CA ASN A 299 6.53 -22.48 -26.77
C ASN A 299 5.09 -21.98 -26.63
N ASN A 300 4.91 -20.70 -26.21
CA ASN A 300 3.59 -20.07 -26.21
C ASN A 300 3.07 -19.88 -27.63
N ALA A 301 3.91 -19.44 -28.57
CA ALA A 301 3.54 -19.33 -29.98
C ALA A 301 3.10 -20.68 -30.58
N PHE A 302 3.78 -21.79 -30.28
CA PHE A 302 3.37 -23.14 -30.70
C PHE A 302 1.97 -23.52 -30.22
N LYS A 303 1.60 -23.13 -29.01
CA LYS A 303 0.28 -23.46 -28.43
C LYS A 303 -0.88 -22.72 -29.10
N PHE A 304 -0.62 -21.53 -29.60
CA PHE A 304 -1.67 -20.61 -30.06
C PHE A 304 -1.65 -20.36 -31.58
N THR A 305 -0.69 -21.01 -32.30
CA THR A 305 -0.60 -20.94 -33.76
C THR A 305 -0.87 -22.34 -34.32
N THR A 306 -2.02 -22.52 -34.94
CA THR A 306 -2.42 -23.78 -35.59
C THR A 306 -1.88 -23.95 -37.00
N SER A 307 -1.63 -22.84 -37.69
CA SER A 307 -1.01 -22.78 -39.00
C SER A 307 -0.45 -21.38 -39.27
N GLY A 308 0.64 -21.31 -40.02
CA GLY A 308 1.28 -20.02 -40.35
C GLY A 308 2.75 -20.00 -39.93
N GLU A 309 3.20 -18.87 -39.38
CA GLU A 309 4.62 -18.60 -39.14
C GLU A 309 4.88 -18.13 -37.71
N ILE A 310 6.01 -18.54 -37.16
CA ILE A 310 6.59 -18.03 -35.92
C ILE A 310 7.99 -17.53 -36.22
N ALA A 311 8.22 -16.21 -36.07
CA ALA A 311 9.48 -15.56 -36.38
C ALA A 311 10.18 -15.08 -35.11
N VAL A 312 11.43 -15.49 -34.90
CA VAL A 312 12.30 -15.04 -33.80
C VAL A 312 13.29 -14.01 -34.34
N GLY A 313 13.41 -12.89 -33.67
CA GLY A 313 14.35 -11.87 -34.10
C GLY A 313 14.59 -10.79 -33.06
N TYR A 314 15.36 -9.76 -33.40
CA TYR A 314 15.60 -8.61 -32.56
C TYR A 314 15.87 -7.35 -33.38
N THR A 315 15.70 -6.20 -32.73
CA THR A 315 16.02 -4.87 -33.29
C THR A 315 16.86 -4.09 -32.29
N LEU A 316 17.76 -3.24 -32.80
CA LEU A 316 18.59 -2.34 -32.00
C LEU A 316 17.96 -0.96 -31.99
N ARG A 317 17.70 -0.39 -30.81
CA ARG A 317 17.13 0.95 -30.66
C ARG A 317 17.68 1.60 -29.39
N ASP A 318 18.09 2.85 -29.48
CA ASP A 318 18.40 3.73 -28.34
C ASP A 318 19.33 3.14 -27.26
N GLY A 319 20.30 2.31 -27.66
CA GLY A 319 21.21 1.65 -26.72
C GLY A 319 20.66 0.39 -26.06
N GLU A 320 19.53 -0.10 -26.53
CA GLU A 320 18.93 -1.38 -26.13
C GLU A 320 18.79 -2.34 -27.33
N VAL A 321 18.79 -3.63 -27.05
CA VAL A 321 18.29 -4.66 -27.98
C VAL A 321 16.88 -5.06 -27.54
N GLU A 322 15.94 -5.05 -28.47
CA GLU A 322 14.60 -5.57 -28.29
C GLU A 322 14.48 -6.93 -29.00
N ILE A 323 14.44 -8.01 -28.22
CA ILE A 323 14.29 -9.37 -28.73
C ILE A 323 12.81 -9.70 -28.77
N SER A 324 12.35 -10.31 -29.86
CA SER A 324 10.91 -10.61 -30.03
C SER A 324 10.65 -11.93 -30.70
N VAL A 325 9.50 -12.51 -30.37
CA VAL A 325 8.90 -13.67 -31.04
C VAL A 325 7.53 -13.22 -31.54
N THR A 326 7.33 -13.32 -32.84
CA THR A 326 6.07 -12.95 -33.51
C THR A 326 5.41 -14.21 -34.07
N ASP A 327 4.13 -14.36 -33.80
CA ASP A 327 3.31 -15.46 -34.29
C ASP A 327 2.12 -14.94 -35.08
N THR A 328 1.56 -15.78 -35.96
CA THR A 328 0.35 -15.54 -36.74
C THR A 328 -0.88 -16.27 -36.17
N GLY A 329 -0.88 -16.50 -34.86
CA GLY A 329 -1.91 -17.26 -34.16
C GLY A 329 -3.20 -16.49 -33.89
N VAL A 330 -3.94 -16.94 -32.88
CA VAL A 330 -5.30 -16.40 -32.58
C VAL A 330 -5.28 -14.96 -32.02
N GLY A 331 -4.13 -14.47 -31.56
CA GLY A 331 -4.02 -13.15 -30.93
C GLY A 331 -4.66 -13.05 -29.56
N ILE A 332 -4.55 -11.86 -28.93
CA ILE A 332 -4.95 -11.61 -27.53
C ILE A 332 -5.76 -10.31 -27.48
N GLU A 333 -6.92 -10.33 -26.85
CA GLU A 333 -7.76 -9.17 -26.58
C GLU A 333 -7.02 -8.12 -25.75
N GLU A 334 -7.18 -6.84 -26.04
CA GLU A 334 -6.46 -5.73 -25.41
C GLU A 334 -6.60 -5.72 -23.89
N GLU A 335 -7.80 -6.00 -23.38
CA GLU A 335 -8.07 -6.03 -21.93
C GLU A 335 -7.26 -7.10 -21.19
N LYS A 336 -6.93 -8.20 -21.88
CA LYS A 336 -6.18 -9.34 -21.33
C LYS A 336 -4.67 -9.16 -21.43
N GLN A 337 -4.16 -8.33 -22.35
CA GLN A 337 -2.72 -8.16 -22.58
C GLN A 337 -1.95 -7.68 -21.36
N LYS A 338 -2.58 -6.90 -20.48
CA LYS A 338 -1.95 -6.42 -19.23
C LYS A 338 -1.82 -7.52 -18.18
N GLN A 339 -2.71 -8.51 -18.21
CA GLN A 339 -2.82 -9.55 -17.18
C GLN A 339 -2.03 -10.82 -17.49
N ILE A 340 -1.63 -11.05 -18.75
CA ILE A 340 -0.95 -12.30 -19.16
C ILE A 340 0.42 -12.50 -18.49
N PHE A 341 1.02 -11.45 -17.95
CA PHE A 341 2.27 -11.52 -17.19
C PHE A 341 2.04 -11.74 -15.69
N ASP A 342 0.77 -11.79 -15.23
CA ASP A 342 0.44 -12.12 -13.86
C ASP A 342 0.50 -13.64 -13.65
N ARG A 343 0.71 -14.06 -12.41
CA ARG A 343 0.88 -15.47 -12.06
C ARG A 343 -0.42 -16.24 -12.25
N PHE A 344 -0.35 -17.45 -12.83
CA PHE A 344 -1.48 -18.35 -13.08
C PHE A 344 -2.57 -17.84 -14.03
N VAL A 345 -2.31 -16.77 -14.74
CA VAL A 345 -3.24 -16.30 -15.77
C VAL A 345 -3.17 -17.25 -16.98
N LYS A 346 -4.31 -17.82 -17.31
CA LYS A 346 -4.54 -18.62 -18.54
C LYS A 346 -5.69 -17.98 -19.29
N LEU A 347 -5.47 -17.59 -20.53
CA LEU A 347 -6.52 -16.99 -21.39
C LEU A 347 -7.55 -18.04 -21.84
N ASN A 348 -7.17 -19.31 -21.85
CA ASN A 348 -8.02 -20.44 -22.16
C ASN A 348 -7.78 -21.55 -21.13
N SER A 349 -8.84 -21.98 -20.44
CA SER A 349 -8.80 -23.02 -19.42
C SER A 349 -8.41 -24.40 -19.99
N PHE A 350 -8.54 -24.61 -21.29
CA PHE A 350 -8.16 -25.84 -21.98
C PHE A 350 -6.71 -25.82 -22.52
N ALA A 351 -6.02 -24.69 -22.48
CA ALA A 351 -4.63 -24.63 -22.93
C ALA A 351 -3.70 -25.24 -21.91
N HIS A 352 -2.92 -26.27 -22.33
CA HIS A 352 -1.88 -26.88 -21.52
C HIS A 352 -0.81 -25.84 -21.13
N GLY A 353 -0.49 -25.74 -19.83
CA GLY A 353 0.57 -24.86 -19.32
C GLY A 353 0.35 -24.46 -17.88
N THR A 354 1.44 -24.07 -17.22
CA THR A 354 1.47 -23.75 -15.77
C THR A 354 0.89 -22.38 -15.42
N GLY A 355 0.82 -21.46 -16.39
CA GLY A 355 0.49 -20.04 -16.15
C GLY A 355 1.58 -19.27 -15.40
N LEU A 356 2.76 -19.88 -15.20
CA LEU A 356 3.90 -19.26 -14.53
C LEU A 356 4.96 -18.73 -15.50
N GLY A 357 5.07 -19.30 -16.69
CA GLY A 357 6.17 -19.01 -17.60
C GLY A 357 6.33 -17.54 -17.94
N LEU A 358 5.26 -16.81 -18.30
CA LEU A 358 5.33 -15.38 -18.60
C LEU A 358 5.66 -14.52 -17.37
N SER A 359 5.19 -14.88 -16.18
CA SER A 359 5.53 -14.17 -14.95
C SER A 359 7.00 -14.37 -14.55
N ILE A 360 7.57 -15.55 -14.80
CA ILE A 360 9.00 -15.82 -14.64
C ILE A 360 9.81 -15.01 -15.66
N CYS A 361 9.38 -15.00 -16.93
CA CYS A 361 10.01 -14.16 -17.96
C CYS A 361 10.06 -12.69 -17.56
N LYS A 362 8.95 -12.16 -17.03
CA LYS A 362 8.89 -10.80 -16.53
C LYS A 362 9.92 -10.54 -15.42
N SER A 363 9.98 -11.44 -14.44
CA SER A 363 10.94 -11.30 -13.34
C SER A 363 12.40 -11.40 -13.83
N ILE A 364 12.73 -12.29 -14.75
CA ILE A 364 14.08 -12.39 -15.35
C ILE A 364 14.45 -11.08 -16.06
N VAL A 365 13.56 -10.58 -16.91
CA VAL A 365 13.80 -9.35 -17.69
C VAL A 365 13.94 -8.13 -16.80
N GLU A 366 13.08 -7.97 -15.79
CA GLU A 366 13.15 -6.85 -14.84
C GLU A 366 14.45 -6.88 -14.02
N GLN A 367 14.96 -8.05 -13.64
CA GLN A 367 16.23 -8.20 -12.92
C GLN A 367 17.46 -7.80 -13.73
N VAL A 368 17.43 -7.97 -15.06
CA VAL A 368 18.50 -7.47 -15.94
C VAL A 368 18.25 -6.00 -16.38
N GLY A 369 17.28 -5.33 -15.78
CA GLY A 369 16.96 -3.92 -16.06
C GLY A 369 16.24 -3.68 -17.37
N GLY A 370 15.67 -4.73 -17.98
CA GLY A 370 14.90 -4.67 -19.22
C GLY A 370 13.40 -4.43 -18.99
N ARG A 371 12.68 -4.34 -20.08
CA ARG A 371 11.20 -4.24 -20.13
C ARG A 371 10.66 -5.40 -20.95
N ILE A 372 9.47 -5.89 -20.60
CA ILE A 372 8.78 -6.97 -21.29
C ILE A 372 7.39 -6.51 -21.70
N GLY A 373 6.90 -6.99 -22.84
CA GLY A 373 5.57 -6.64 -23.30
C GLY A 373 5.04 -7.53 -24.40
N VAL A 374 3.80 -7.25 -24.81
CA VAL A 374 3.11 -7.89 -25.93
C VAL A 374 2.42 -6.84 -26.77
N ASN A 375 2.43 -7.05 -28.08
CA ASN A 375 1.59 -6.35 -29.05
C ASN A 375 0.79 -7.43 -29.76
N SER A 376 -0.53 -7.40 -29.65
CA SER A 376 -1.38 -8.45 -30.21
C SER A 376 -2.72 -7.89 -30.68
N GLU A 377 -3.26 -8.52 -31.71
CA GLU A 377 -4.58 -8.22 -32.24
C GLU A 377 -5.32 -9.54 -32.50
N PRO A 378 -6.56 -9.71 -31.98
CA PRO A 378 -7.34 -10.91 -32.21
C PRO A 378 -7.43 -11.28 -33.70
N GLY A 379 -7.10 -12.54 -34.03
CA GLY A 379 -7.09 -13.07 -35.39
C GLY A 379 -5.88 -12.69 -36.25
N LYS A 380 -4.94 -11.87 -35.75
CA LYS A 380 -3.72 -11.49 -36.50
C LYS A 380 -2.44 -12.02 -35.90
N GLY A 381 -2.51 -12.56 -34.67
CA GLY A 381 -1.38 -13.09 -33.92
C GLY A 381 -0.85 -12.17 -32.85
N SER A 382 0.33 -12.52 -32.32
CA SER A 382 0.95 -11.81 -31.22
C SER A 382 2.44 -11.60 -31.45
N ARG A 383 2.96 -10.50 -30.91
CA ARG A 383 4.37 -10.22 -30.84
C ARG A 383 4.76 -10.02 -29.36
N PHE A 384 5.41 -11.02 -28.79
CA PHE A 384 6.02 -10.93 -27.46
C PHE A 384 7.43 -10.38 -27.60
N TRP A 385 7.79 -9.44 -26.73
CA TRP A 385 9.10 -8.79 -26.81
C TRP A 385 9.64 -8.48 -25.43
N PHE A 386 10.96 -8.38 -25.32
CA PHE A 386 11.64 -7.84 -24.16
C PHE A 386 12.89 -7.04 -24.57
N THR A 387 13.29 -6.10 -23.74
CA THR A 387 14.49 -5.29 -23.97
C THR A 387 15.63 -5.69 -23.05
N HIS A 388 16.85 -5.47 -23.51
CA HIS A 388 18.08 -5.59 -22.73
C HIS A 388 19.03 -4.46 -23.13
N SER A 389 19.75 -3.88 -22.17
CA SER A 389 20.71 -2.83 -22.45
C SER A 389 21.92 -3.34 -23.24
N LEU A 390 22.39 -2.58 -24.24
CA LEU A 390 23.60 -2.88 -25.02
C LEU A 390 24.88 -2.45 -24.28
N GLY A 391 24.80 -2.07 -23.06
CA GLY A 391 25.89 -1.44 -22.36
C GLY A 391 26.52 -2.25 -21.26
N ARG A 392 27.67 -2.36 -21.33
CA ARG A 392 29.03 -2.20 -20.81
C ARG A 392 29.71 -3.46 -20.46
#